data_048fab00aa60c58a90ea0b011fbffb54
#
_entry.id   048fab00aa60c58a90ea0b011fbffb54
#
_cell.length_a   1.000
_cell.length_b   1.000
_cell.length_c   1.000
_cell.angle_alpha   90.00
_cell.angle_beta   90.00
_cell.angle_gamma   90.00
#
_symmetry.space_group_name_H-M   'P 1'
#
loop_
_entity.id
_entity.type
_entity.pdbx_description
1 polymer ?
#
loop_
_entity_poly.entity_id
_entity_poly.type
_entity_poly.pdbx_seq_one_letter_code
_entity_poly.pdbx_strand_id
1 'polypeptide(L)'
;SCLKLDNDWIDGIEKEKRYAAQLAQGGKYGDRFMSEHSESVMNAFLLKIAYDEIAEMARDAGMEETAAALENDCAALCENIRKHCWKGDFYARALLGGKRDGGYTYLGAGGDGLSADPAINGSYFLNSFSWSILAGVASEDEISVMLERVNKHLVCPAGVKLCSPCDLGKLATGNASEAYFPGDRENGGTFKHAAMMAASAALKASKTVKSTELAKALAEFAYFALDSVFPYKTLLHPYKTKGNPRFCTQYNNSITGENIGPMLSGTASWLNLSMMELLGFGLSGEYLVFSPVLPFESEKSDYTVNNGETSFHVHIEKPRGFARTADGAKMTFDGVPFDGKIKRPDDGKTHEVN
;
A
#
# COMPACT_ATOMS: atom_id res chain seq x y z
N SER A 1 -8.65 -6.08 -18.54
CA SER A 1 -8.12 -4.78 -18.98
C SER A 1 -7.94 -3.89 -17.78
N CYS A 2 -6.80 -3.19 -17.71
CA CYS A 2 -6.57 -2.22 -16.66
C CYS A 2 -7.52 -1.03 -16.79
N LEU A 3 -7.89 -0.43 -15.66
CA LEU A 3 -8.75 0.75 -15.66
C LEU A 3 -7.96 2.00 -16.07
N LYS A 4 -8.63 2.94 -16.71
CA LYS A 4 -8.04 4.19 -17.15
C LYS A 4 -7.52 5.03 -15.98
N LEU A 5 -6.52 5.87 -16.23
CA LEU A 5 -5.87 6.74 -15.25
C LEU A 5 -6.78 7.79 -14.60
N ASP A 6 -8.02 7.97 -15.08
CA ASP A 6 -8.90 9.08 -14.71
C ASP A 6 -9.25 9.17 -13.22
N ASN A 7 -9.14 8.07 -12.48
CA ASN A 7 -9.56 7.98 -11.08
C ASN A 7 -8.40 7.63 -10.14
N ASP A 8 -7.18 8.02 -10.48
CA ASP A 8 -6.00 7.66 -9.72
C ASP A 8 -5.31 8.88 -9.08
N TRP A 9 -4.59 8.67 -7.99
CA TRP A 9 -3.83 9.69 -7.25
C TRP A 9 -2.51 10.09 -7.93
N ILE A 10 -2.45 10.11 -9.23
CA ILE A 10 -1.30 10.62 -9.97
C ILE A 10 -1.65 12.01 -10.50
N ASP A 11 -1.70 12.99 -9.61
CA ASP A 11 -2.02 14.38 -9.96
C ASP A 11 -1.12 14.93 -11.08
N GLY A 12 0.15 14.49 -11.14
CA GLY A 12 1.05 14.87 -12.21
C GLY A 12 0.58 14.38 -13.58
N ILE A 13 0.12 13.13 -13.68
CA ILE A 13 -0.39 12.55 -14.92
C ILE A 13 -1.78 13.08 -15.26
N GLU A 14 -2.62 13.36 -14.26
CA GLU A 14 -3.90 14.03 -14.49
C GLU A 14 -3.73 15.45 -15.00
N LYS A 15 -2.76 16.18 -14.46
CA LYS A 15 -2.38 17.49 -15.00
C LYS A 15 -1.93 17.36 -16.45
N GLU A 16 -1.13 16.36 -16.76
CA GLU A 16 -0.74 16.04 -18.14
C GLU A 16 -1.93 15.78 -19.06
N LYS A 17 -2.97 15.11 -18.61
CA LYS A 17 -4.21 14.93 -19.39
C LYS A 17 -4.91 16.24 -19.68
N ARG A 18 -4.99 17.14 -18.70
CA ARG A 18 -5.55 18.48 -18.89
C ARG A 18 -4.71 19.28 -19.89
N TYR A 19 -3.37 19.09 -19.83
CA TYR A 19 -2.47 19.69 -20.80
C TYR A 19 -2.49 18.98 -22.15
N ALA A 20 -2.63 17.66 -22.19
CA ALA A 20 -2.77 16.94 -23.44
C ALA A 20 -3.98 17.45 -24.25
N ALA A 21 -5.07 17.83 -23.58
CA ALA A 21 -6.19 18.49 -24.24
C ALA A 21 -5.83 19.89 -24.81
N GLN A 22 -4.87 20.58 -24.18
CA GLN A 22 -4.33 21.86 -24.67
C GLN A 22 -3.19 21.66 -25.69
N LEU A 23 -2.42 20.56 -25.56
CA LEU A 23 -1.30 20.20 -26.42
C LEU A 23 -1.72 19.37 -27.65
N ALA A 24 -3.00 19.02 -27.78
CA ALA A 24 -3.55 18.37 -29.00
C ALA A 24 -3.26 19.14 -30.31
N GLN A 25 -2.52 20.23 -30.21
CA GLN A 25 -2.06 21.10 -31.30
C GLN A 25 -0.60 20.85 -31.74
N GLY A 26 0.05 19.72 -31.34
CA GLY A 26 1.35 19.37 -31.93
C GLY A 26 2.46 18.90 -31.01
N GLY A 27 2.20 18.50 -29.76
CA GLY A 27 3.22 17.96 -28.84
C GLY A 27 3.36 16.45 -28.92
N LYS A 28 4.56 15.93 -28.58
CA LYS A 28 4.94 14.52 -28.67
C LYS A 28 4.05 13.57 -27.84
N TYR A 29 3.33 14.07 -26.81
CA TYR A 29 2.43 13.36 -25.92
C TYR A 29 1.04 13.99 -25.82
N GLY A 30 0.74 14.99 -26.64
CA GLY A 30 -0.54 15.71 -26.68
C GLY A 30 -1.62 15.00 -27.47
N ASP A 31 -1.46 13.72 -27.75
CA ASP A 31 -2.47 12.98 -28.52
C ASP A 31 -3.53 12.44 -27.55
N ARG A 32 -4.80 12.78 -27.80
CA ARG A 32 -5.97 12.19 -27.15
C ARG A 32 -5.89 10.66 -27.11
N PHE A 33 -5.28 10.03 -28.11
CA PHE A 33 -5.02 8.61 -28.16
C PHE A 33 -4.23 8.12 -26.94
N MET A 34 -3.22 8.84 -26.47
CA MET A 34 -2.42 8.45 -25.31
C MET A 34 -3.23 8.45 -24.03
N SER A 35 -4.07 9.46 -23.81
CA SER A 35 -4.91 9.54 -22.61
C SER A 35 -6.01 8.48 -22.60
N GLU A 36 -6.50 8.06 -23.76
CA GLU A 36 -7.52 7.01 -23.90
C GLU A 36 -6.97 5.59 -23.78
N HIS A 37 -5.67 5.40 -23.99
CA HIS A 37 -5.02 4.07 -23.99
C HIS A 37 -4.01 3.90 -22.85
N SER A 38 -3.98 4.82 -21.90
CA SER A 38 -3.17 4.70 -20.69
C SER A 38 -3.96 4.06 -19.56
N GLU A 39 -3.27 3.29 -18.72
CA GLU A 39 -3.90 2.46 -17.70
C GLU A 39 -3.19 2.61 -16.36
N SER A 40 -3.98 2.70 -15.27
CA SER A 40 -3.49 2.68 -13.90
C SER A 40 -3.29 1.25 -13.43
N VAL A 41 -2.07 0.89 -13.08
CA VAL A 41 -1.76 -0.43 -12.53
C VAL A 41 -2.31 -0.58 -11.11
N MET A 42 -2.36 0.50 -10.32
CA MET A 42 -3.00 0.48 -9.01
C MET A 42 -4.48 0.09 -9.12
N ASN A 43 -5.20 0.66 -10.09
CA ASN A 43 -6.62 0.32 -10.30
C ASN A 43 -6.80 -1.14 -10.76
N ALA A 44 -5.81 -1.71 -11.45
CA ALA A 44 -5.84 -3.14 -11.78
C ALA A 44 -5.75 -4.04 -10.54
N PHE A 45 -4.90 -3.66 -9.54
CA PHE A 45 -4.86 -4.36 -8.27
C PHE A 45 -6.17 -4.22 -7.47
N LEU A 46 -6.77 -3.02 -7.47
CA LEU A 46 -8.09 -2.81 -6.84
C LEU A 46 -9.19 -3.63 -7.51
N LEU A 47 -9.16 -3.73 -8.84
CA LEU A 47 -10.11 -4.55 -9.59
C LEU A 47 -9.95 -6.05 -9.24
N LYS A 48 -8.71 -6.52 -9.04
CA LYS A 48 -8.45 -7.89 -8.59
C LYS A 48 -9.09 -8.17 -7.23
N ILE A 49 -8.92 -7.26 -6.27
CA ILE A 49 -9.57 -7.40 -4.95
C ILE A 49 -11.08 -7.42 -5.10
N ALA A 50 -11.65 -6.53 -5.92
CA ALA A 50 -13.09 -6.51 -6.17
C ALA A 50 -13.61 -7.80 -6.81
N TYR A 51 -12.85 -8.42 -7.72
CA TYR A 51 -13.23 -9.73 -8.28
C TYR A 51 -13.27 -10.81 -7.20
N ASP A 52 -12.27 -10.88 -6.32
CA ASP A 52 -12.25 -11.88 -5.25
C ASP A 52 -13.46 -11.73 -4.30
N GLU A 53 -13.68 -10.51 -3.80
CA GLU A 53 -14.77 -10.23 -2.86
C GLU A 53 -16.15 -10.48 -3.48
N ILE A 54 -16.37 -10.04 -4.72
CA ILE A 54 -17.65 -10.23 -5.39
C ILE A 54 -17.88 -11.71 -5.75
N ALA A 55 -16.83 -12.45 -6.11
CA ALA A 55 -16.94 -13.87 -6.36
C ALA A 55 -17.31 -14.65 -5.10
N GLU A 56 -16.72 -14.31 -3.93
CA GLU A 56 -17.09 -14.87 -2.64
C GLU A 56 -18.56 -14.57 -2.30
N MET A 57 -18.96 -13.31 -2.42
CA MET A 57 -20.37 -12.90 -2.21
C MET A 57 -21.34 -13.63 -3.13
N ALA A 58 -20.97 -13.84 -4.39
CA ALA A 58 -21.80 -14.57 -5.36
C ALA A 58 -21.97 -16.04 -4.96
N ARG A 59 -20.93 -16.70 -4.45
CA ARG A 59 -21.03 -18.06 -3.91
C ARG A 59 -21.94 -18.14 -2.70
N ASP A 60 -21.77 -17.22 -1.75
CA ASP A 60 -22.62 -17.17 -0.56
C ASP A 60 -24.11 -16.98 -0.91
N ALA A 61 -24.37 -16.29 -2.03
CA ALA A 61 -25.69 -16.10 -2.58
C ALA A 61 -26.19 -17.27 -3.46
N GLY A 62 -25.40 -18.34 -3.64
CA GLY A 62 -25.72 -19.47 -4.51
C GLY A 62 -25.63 -19.19 -6.02
N MET A 63 -24.92 -18.13 -6.42
CA MET A 63 -24.75 -17.70 -7.81
C MET A 63 -23.45 -18.27 -8.41
N GLU A 64 -23.32 -19.59 -8.47
CA GLU A 64 -22.07 -20.29 -8.84
C GLU A 64 -21.54 -19.92 -10.24
N GLU A 65 -22.43 -19.76 -11.23
CA GLU A 65 -22.01 -19.37 -12.59
C GLU A 65 -21.39 -17.96 -12.62
N THR A 66 -21.94 -17.04 -11.83
CA THR A 66 -21.43 -15.68 -11.70
C THR A 66 -20.07 -15.69 -11.00
N ALA A 67 -19.94 -16.47 -9.92
CA ALA A 67 -18.68 -16.61 -9.20
C ALA A 67 -17.58 -17.16 -10.13
N ALA A 68 -17.85 -18.23 -10.86
CA ALA A 68 -16.91 -18.84 -11.80
C ALA A 68 -16.51 -17.90 -12.95
N ALA A 69 -17.43 -17.08 -13.46
CA ALA A 69 -17.11 -16.07 -14.47
C ALA A 69 -16.16 -14.99 -13.94
N LEU A 70 -16.43 -14.48 -12.74
CA LEU A 70 -15.57 -13.48 -12.07
C LEU A 70 -14.18 -14.03 -11.78
N GLU A 71 -14.07 -15.29 -11.37
CA GLU A 71 -12.77 -15.93 -11.13
C GLU A 71 -11.95 -16.11 -12.41
N ASN A 72 -12.60 -16.47 -13.53
CA ASN A 72 -11.95 -16.56 -14.82
C ASN A 72 -11.42 -15.18 -15.28
N ASP A 73 -12.24 -14.14 -15.12
CA ASP A 73 -11.83 -12.76 -15.45
C ASP A 73 -10.68 -12.30 -14.54
N CYS A 74 -10.74 -12.63 -13.25
CA CYS A 74 -9.69 -12.38 -12.28
C CYS A 74 -8.37 -13.05 -12.66
N ALA A 75 -8.41 -14.31 -13.06
CA ALA A 75 -7.24 -15.07 -13.50
C ALA A 75 -6.58 -14.42 -14.74
N ALA A 76 -7.40 -14.04 -15.73
CA ALA A 76 -6.94 -13.34 -16.93
C ALA A 76 -6.33 -11.96 -16.59
N LEU A 77 -6.95 -11.22 -15.66
CA LEU A 77 -6.40 -9.96 -15.17
C LEU A 77 -5.03 -10.16 -14.51
N CYS A 78 -4.89 -11.15 -13.63
CA CYS A 78 -3.64 -11.44 -12.95
C CYS A 78 -2.52 -11.83 -13.92
N GLU A 79 -2.81 -12.62 -14.95
CA GLU A 79 -1.86 -12.96 -16.00
C GLU A 79 -1.38 -11.70 -16.75
N ASN A 80 -2.31 -10.83 -17.13
CA ASN A 80 -1.99 -9.57 -17.80
C ASN A 80 -1.17 -8.62 -16.90
N ILE A 81 -1.48 -8.52 -15.62
CA ILE A 81 -0.69 -7.72 -14.67
C ILE A 81 0.75 -8.24 -14.60
N ARG A 82 0.96 -9.55 -14.43
CA ARG A 82 2.31 -10.12 -14.38
C ARG A 82 3.07 -9.89 -15.67
N LYS A 83 2.44 -10.11 -16.81
CA LYS A 83 3.05 -9.97 -18.14
C LYS A 83 3.41 -8.54 -18.50
N HIS A 84 2.54 -7.59 -18.17
CA HIS A 84 2.66 -6.22 -18.66
C HIS A 84 3.10 -5.20 -17.61
N CYS A 85 2.90 -5.46 -16.32
CA CYS A 85 3.15 -4.48 -15.27
C CYS A 85 4.42 -4.75 -14.46
N TRP A 86 4.86 -6.01 -14.31
CA TRP A 86 6.14 -6.33 -13.70
C TRP A 86 7.30 -5.94 -14.62
N LYS A 87 8.28 -5.18 -14.11
CA LYS A 87 9.40 -4.65 -14.89
C LYS A 87 10.77 -5.15 -14.39
N GLY A 88 10.77 -6.29 -13.71
CA GLY A 88 11.99 -6.97 -13.26
C GLY A 88 12.45 -6.58 -11.86
N ASP A 89 12.13 -5.38 -11.39
CA ASP A 89 12.49 -4.91 -10.05
C ASP A 89 11.33 -4.25 -9.30
N PHE A 90 10.29 -3.84 -10.02
CA PHE A 90 9.10 -3.20 -9.45
C PHE A 90 7.89 -3.35 -10.37
N TYR A 91 6.67 -3.24 -9.83
CA TYR A 91 5.48 -3.07 -10.65
C TYR A 91 5.38 -1.64 -11.15
N ALA A 92 5.10 -1.47 -12.43
CA ALA A 92 4.80 -0.16 -12.99
C ALA A 92 3.64 0.50 -12.25
N ARG A 93 3.66 1.81 -12.16
CA ARG A 93 2.55 2.61 -11.62
C ARG A 93 1.46 2.85 -12.66
N ALA A 94 1.89 3.03 -13.91
CA ALA A 94 1.03 3.22 -15.05
C ALA A 94 1.65 2.64 -16.32
N LEU A 95 0.80 2.19 -17.21
CA LEU A 95 1.13 1.88 -18.59
C LEU A 95 0.64 3.03 -19.47
N LEU A 96 1.55 3.62 -20.23
CA LEU A 96 1.27 4.81 -21.02
C LEU A 96 1.19 4.40 -22.49
N GLY A 97 -0.03 4.21 -22.99
CA GLY A 97 -0.30 3.97 -24.40
C GLY A 97 0.02 5.20 -25.21
N GLY A 98 0.86 5.12 -26.20
CA GLY A 98 1.27 6.30 -26.93
C GLY A 98 1.63 6.04 -28.38
N LYS A 99 1.56 4.78 -28.78
CA LYS A 99 1.88 4.41 -30.15
C LYS A 99 0.65 3.82 -30.82
N ARG A 100 0.31 4.34 -32.00
CA ARG A 100 -0.79 3.81 -32.83
C ARG A 100 -0.55 2.38 -33.32
N ASP A 101 0.69 1.88 -33.18
CA ASP A 101 1.09 0.50 -33.46
C ASP A 101 0.86 -0.47 -32.28
N GLY A 102 0.21 -0.02 -31.21
CA GLY A 102 -0.05 -0.80 -29.99
C GLY A 102 1.10 -0.83 -28.99
N GLY A 103 2.17 -0.06 -29.23
CA GLY A 103 3.27 0.08 -28.27
C GLY A 103 2.88 0.94 -27.07
N TYR A 104 3.45 0.63 -25.90
CA TYR A 104 3.30 1.42 -24.68
C TYR A 104 4.65 1.66 -24.00
N THR A 105 4.72 2.74 -23.25
CA THR A 105 5.78 2.99 -22.27
C THR A 105 5.20 2.79 -20.87
N TYR A 106 6.02 2.95 -19.83
CA TYR A 106 5.55 2.80 -18.45
C TYR A 106 6.13 3.88 -17.55
N LEU A 107 5.46 4.10 -16.43
CA LEU A 107 5.91 4.91 -15.32
C LEU A 107 6.03 4.00 -14.09
N GLY A 108 7.12 4.13 -13.32
CA GLY A 108 7.19 3.57 -11.98
C GLY A 108 7.86 2.22 -11.88
N ALA A 109 9.05 2.09 -12.46
CA ALA A 109 9.98 0.98 -12.22
C ALA A 109 11.36 1.36 -12.72
N GLY A 110 12.37 0.53 -12.48
CA GLY A 110 13.69 0.73 -13.04
C GLY A 110 13.65 0.84 -14.55
N GLY A 111 14.40 1.78 -15.12
CA GLY A 111 14.50 1.98 -16.56
C GLY A 111 13.40 2.83 -17.21
N ASP A 112 12.46 3.41 -16.45
CA ASP A 112 11.44 4.31 -17.02
C ASP A 112 12.01 5.66 -17.47
N GLY A 113 13.21 6.01 -17.05
CA GLY A 113 13.90 7.26 -17.42
C GLY A 113 13.32 8.53 -16.83
N LEU A 114 12.42 8.42 -15.85
CA LEU A 114 11.65 9.54 -15.30
C LEU A 114 12.16 10.04 -13.94
N SER A 115 13.22 9.46 -13.39
CA SER A 115 13.81 9.95 -12.15
C SER A 115 14.27 11.40 -12.26
N ALA A 116 14.01 12.21 -11.25
CA ALA A 116 14.57 13.53 -11.09
C ALA A 116 16.03 13.48 -10.61
N ASP A 117 16.49 12.36 -10.04
CA ASP A 117 17.85 12.10 -9.64
C ASP A 117 18.56 11.31 -10.74
N PRO A 118 19.62 11.86 -11.37
CA PRO A 118 20.35 11.19 -12.43
C PRO A 118 21.08 9.92 -11.98
N ALA A 119 21.29 9.72 -10.69
CA ALA A 119 21.89 8.53 -10.11
C ALA A 119 20.91 7.34 -10.02
N ILE A 120 19.60 7.59 -10.20
CA ILE A 120 18.55 6.58 -10.09
C ILE A 120 17.96 6.30 -11.48
N ASN A 121 18.08 5.06 -11.93
CA ASN A 121 17.56 4.63 -13.23
C ASN A 121 16.09 4.18 -13.11
N GLY A 122 15.20 5.08 -12.75
CA GLY A 122 13.78 4.80 -12.68
C GLY A 122 13.06 5.56 -11.58
N SER A 123 11.75 5.55 -11.64
CA SER A 123 10.88 6.10 -10.59
C SER A 123 10.11 4.98 -9.89
N TYR A 124 10.01 5.04 -8.57
CA TYR A 124 9.37 4.01 -7.75
C TYR A 124 8.19 4.62 -7.01
N PHE A 125 7.04 3.94 -7.02
CA PHE A 125 5.81 4.41 -6.40
C PHE A 125 5.36 3.45 -5.30
N LEU A 126 5.19 3.98 -4.09
CA LEU A 126 4.80 3.19 -2.92
C LEU A 126 3.49 2.41 -3.13
N ASN A 127 2.57 2.99 -3.90
CA ASN A 127 1.29 2.35 -4.20
C ASN A 127 1.46 1.04 -5.00
N SER A 128 2.45 0.95 -5.90
CA SER A 128 2.72 -0.30 -6.61
C SER A 128 3.18 -1.41 -5.68
N PHE A 129 4.00 -1.08 -4.66
CA PHE A 129 4.39 -2.02 -3.61
C PHE A 129 3.19 -2.44 -2.76
N SER A 130 2.47 -1.49 -2.17
CA SER A 130 1.40 -1.81 -1.23
C SER A 130 0.25 -2.57 -1.88
N TRP A 131 -0.23 -2.12 -3.04
CA TRP A 131 -1.42 -2.71 -3.66
C TRP A 131 -1.14 -4.04 -4.36
N SER A 132 0.05 -4.28 -4.88
CA SER A 132 0.42 -5.61 -5.40
C SER A 132 0.42 -6.69 -4.30
N ILE A 133 0.81 -6.32 -3.09
CA ILE A 133 0.78 -7.18 -1.90
C ILE A 133 -0.67 -7.37 -1.40
N LEU A 134 -1.41 -6.28 -1.21
CA LEU A 134 -2.80 -6.33 -0.72
C LEU A 134 -3.70 -7.15 -1.65
N ALA A 135 -3.47 -7.04 -2.95
CA ALA A 135 -4.17 -7.83 -3.96
C ALA A 135 -3.69 -9.28 -4.07
N GLY A 136 -2.61 -9.67 -3.38
CA GLY A 136 -2.05 -11.02 -3.48
C GLY A 136 -1.49 -11.37 -4.87
N VAL A 137 -1.10 -10.36 -5.65
CA VAL A 137 -0.51 -10.57 -7.00
C VAL A 137 0.99 -10.78 -6.92
N ALA A 138 1.68 -10.00 -6.07
CA ALA A 138 3.12 -10.08 -5.91
C ALA A 138 3.55 -11.40 -5.26
N SER A 139 4.51 -12.08 -5.89
CA SER A 139 5.17 -13.25 -5.30
C SER A 139 6.14 -12.84 -4.17
N GLU A 140 6.56 -13.80 -3.36
CA GLU A 140 7.51 -13.57 -2.28
C GLU A 140 8.85 -12.97 -2.78
N ASP A 141 9.37 -13.47 -3.90
CA ASP A 141 10.58 -12.96 -4.52
C ASP A 141 10.39 -11.51 -5.01
N GLU A 142 9.26 -11.21 -5.62
CA GLU A 142 8.93 -9.85 -6.06
C GLU A 142 8.77 -8.89 -4.88
N ILE A 143 8.14 -9.34 -3.78
CA ILE A 143 8.01 -8.56 -2.54
C ILE A 143 9.40 -8.24 -1.98
N SER A 144 10.31 -9.21 -1.95
CA SER A 144 11.67 -9.03 -1.47
C SER A 144 12.42 -7.97 -2.28
N VAL A 145 12.39 -8.09 -3.61
CA VAL A 145 13.03 -7.12 -4.52
C VAL A 145 12.41 -5.73 -4.37
N MET A 146 11.10 -5.63 -4.33
CA MET A 146 10.41 -4.35 -4.16
C MET A 146 10.71 -3.70 -2.81
N LEU A 147 10.77 -4.47 -1.71
CA LEU A 147 11.10 -3.95 -0.38
C LEU A 147 12.52 -3.35 -0.36
N GLU A 148 13.47 -3.97 -1.04
CA GLU A 148 14.82 -3.41 -1.20
C GLU A 148 14.77 -2.04 -1.89
N ARG A 149 13.99 -1.90 -2.98
CA ARG A 149 13.81 -0.63 -3.69
C ARG A 149 13.10 0.41 -2.84
N VAL A 150 12.07 0.02 -2.09
CA VAL A 150 11.35 0.90 -1.14
C VAL A 150 12.31 1.42 -0.09
N ASN A 151 13.07 0.54 0.58
CA ASN A 151 14.02 0.95 1.62
C ASN A 151 15.11 1.89 1.06
N LYS A 152 15.60 1.62 -0.12
CA LYS A 152 16.67 2.41 -0.76
C LYS A 152 16.19 3.78 -1.26
N HIS A 153 15.00 3.87 -1.84
CA HIS A 153 14.56 5.04 -2.59
C HIS A 153 13.40 5.80 -1.96
N LEU A 154 12.56 5.14 -1.15
CA LEU A 154 11.36 5.74 -0.60
C LEU A 154 11.45 6.04 0.90
N VAL A 155 12.24 5.32 1.66
CA VAL A 155 12.47 5.62 3.08
C VAL A 155 13.37 6.85 3.22
N CYS A 156 12.97 7.77 4.10
CA CYS A 156 13.75 8.96 4.46
C CYS A 156 13.48 9.35 5.94
N PRO A 157 14.26 10.25 6.53
CA PRO A 157 14.07 10.63 7.93
C PRO A 157 12.68 11.20 8.27
N ALA A 158 11.95 11.73 7.29
CA ALA A 158 10.59 12.26 7.46
C ALA A 158 9.49 11.20 7.36
N GLY A 159 9.83 9.97 6.98
CA GLY A 159 8.90 8.85 6.79
C GLY A 159 9.08 8.16 5.45
N VAL A 160 7.99 7.63 4.89
CA VAL A 160 8.00 6.93 3.60
C VAL A 160 7.42 7.83 2.52
N LYS A 161 8.18 8.06 1.46
CA LYS A 161 7.77 8.86 0.30
C LYS A 161 6.66 8.15 -0.48
N LEU A 162 5.74 8.92 -1.04
CA LEU A 162 4.73 8.40 -1.98
C LEU A 162 5.39 7.82 -3.23
N CYS A 163 6.41 8.51 -3.74
CA CYS A 163 7.23 8.05 -4.84
C CYS A 163 8.65 8.58 -4.71
N SER A 164 9.60 8.01 -5.41
CA SER A 164 10.88 8.68 -5.66
C SER A 164 10.61 9.90 -6.55
N PRO A 165 11.29 11.05 -6.30
CA PRO A 165 11.03 12.25 -7.08
C PRO A 165 11.21 12.01 -8.58
N CYS A 166 10.19 12.41 -9.36
CA CYS A 166 10.16 12.26 -10.80
C CYS A 166 10.32 13.60 -11.50
N ASP A 167 11.01 13.59 -12.63
CA ASP A 167 10.97 14.68 -13.60
C ASP A 167 9.80 14.45 -14.56
N LEU A 168 8.60 14.82 -14.11
CA LEU A 168 7.38 14.68 -14.88
C LEU A 168 7.38 15.58 -16.13
N GLY A 169 8.25 16.58 -16.19
CA GLY A 169 8.47 17.39 -17.39
C GLY A 169 9.02 16.59 -18.57
N LYS A 170 9.62 15.42 -18.32
CA LYS A 170 10.05 14.50 -19.39
C LYS A 170 8.86 13.80 -20.07
N LEU A 171 7.73 13.68 -19.40
CA LEU A 171 6.49 13.14 -19.99
C LEU A 171 5.73 14.22 -20.74
N ALA A 172 5.87 15.48 -20.33
CA ALA A 172 5.20 16.64 -20.90
C ALA A 172 6.10 17.35 -21.89
N THR A 173 5.49 17.88 -22.94
CA THR A 173 6.16 18.76 -23.90
C THR A 173 6.01 20.24 -23.56
N GLY A 174 5.37 20.59 -22.45
CA GLY A 174 5.09 21.96 -22.02
C GLY A 174 5.17 22.12 -20.52
N ASN A 175 5.33 23.28 -20.05
CA ASN A 175 5.39 23.81 -18.69
C ASN A 175 5.37 22.80 -17.53
N ALA A 176 6.53 22.27 -17.18
CA ALA A 176 6.78 21.62 -15.90
C ALA A 176 6.48 22.52 -14.67
N SER A 177 6.04 23.75 -14.90
CA SER A 177 5.79 24.77 -13.88
C SER A 177 4.62 24.48 -12.95
N GLU A 178 3.77 23.47 -13.28
CA GLU A 178 2.66 23.07 -12.41
C GLU A 178 2.88 21.73 -11.72
N ALA A 179 3.95 20.99 -12.04
CA ALA A 179 4.34 19.83 -11.29
C ALA A 179 4.93 20.29 -9.92
N TYR A 180 4.61 19.52 -8.87
CA TYR A 180 5.26 19.75 -7.58
C TYR A 180 6.77 19.57 -7.69
N PHE A 181 7.53 20.40 -6.95
CA PHE A 181 8.97 20.25 -6.87
C PHE A 181 9.35 18.90 -6.27
N PRO A 182 10.50 18.31 -6.66
CA PRO A 182 11.00 17.10 -6.04
C PRO A 182 11.02 17.20 -4.52
N GLY A 183 10.46 16.20 -3.85
CA GLY A 183 10.35 16.16 -2.39
C GLY A 183 9.05 16.76 -1.82
N ASP A 184 8.23 17.37 -2.65
CA ASP A 184 6.97 17.99 -2.23
C ASP A 184 5.75 17.19 -2.71
N ARG A 185 4.76 17.01 -1.84
CA ARG A 185 3.45 16.37 -2.08
C ARG A 185 3.56 15.12 -2.98
N GLU A 186 2.81 15.07 -4.08
CA GLU A 186 2.75 13.93 -5.00
C GLU A 186 4.05 13.69 -5.77
N ASN A 187 5.03 14.57 -5.67
CA ASN A 187 6.35 14.38 -6.28
C ASN A 187 7.44 14.10 -5.24
N GLY A 188 7.31 13.00 -4.52
CA GLY A 188 8.31 12.53 -3.57
C GLY A 188 8.14 13.04 -2.13
N GLY A 189 7.02 13.68 -1.81
CA GLY A 189 6.65 13.97 -0.42
C GLY A 189 6.33 12.68 0.36
N THR A 190 6.49 12.70 1.68
CA THR A 190 6.06 11.60 2.54
C THR A 190 4.55 11.70 2.77
N PHE A 191 3.79 10.88 2.06
CA PHE A 191 2.34 10.88 2.14
C PHE A 191 1.86 9.88 3.19
N LYS A 192 1.36 10.37 4.31
CA LYS A 192 1.00 9.55 5.47
C LYS A 192 -0.07 8.50 5.16
N HIS A 193 -1.04 8.83 4.34
CA HIS A 193 -2.08 7.88 3.91
C HIS A 193 -1.49 6.68 3.14
N ALA A 194 -0.65 6.93 2.11
CA ALA A 194 0.00 5.86 1.38
C ALA A 194 1.01 5.07 2.22
N ALA A 195 1.69 5.75 3.17
CA ALA A 195 2.57 5.08 4.12
C ALA A 195 1.82 4.08 5.00
N MET A 196 0.59 4.40 5.43
CA MET A 196 -0.24 3.48 6.20
C MET A 196 -0.78 2.32 5.37
N MET A 197 -1.11 2.54 4.10
CA MET A 197 -1.41 1.42 3.17
C MET A 197 -0.23 0.46 3.05
N ALA A 198 0.98 1.00 2.91
CA ALA A 198 2.19 0.18 2.81
C ALA A 198 2.53 -0.54 4.12
N ALA A 199 2.28 0.08 5.28
CA ALA A 199 2.44 -0.57 6.58
C ALA A 199 1.47 -1.75 6.73
N SER A 200 0.19 -1.55 6.39
CA SER A 200 -0.82 -2.62 6.39
C SER A 200 -0.42 -3.77 5.47
N ALA A 201 -0.01 -3.46 4.23
CA ALA A 201 0.46 -4.45 3.26
C ALA A 201 1.67 -5.24 3.79
N ALA A 202 2.67 -4.56 4.34
CA ALA A 202 3.87 -5.19 4.87
C ALA A 202 3.58 -6.06 6.10
N LEU A 203 2.72 -5.63 7.02
CA LEU A 203 2.27 -6.46 8.16
C LEU A 203 1.51 -7.70 7.68
N LYS A 204 0.60 -7.54 6.72
CA LYS A 204 -0.13 -8.67 6.13
C LYS A 204 0.83 -9.67 5.49
N ALA A 205 1.78 -9.20 4.69
CA ALA A 205 2.78 -10.07 4.06
C ALA A 205 3.70 -10.73 5.08
N SER A 206 4.13 -10.03 6.13
CA SER A 206 5.02 -10.58 7.17
C SER A 206 4.44 -11.81 7.86
N LYS A 207 3.12 -11.97 7.90
CA LYS A 207 2.43 -13.13 8.46
C LYS A 207 2.47 -14.35 7.57
N THR A 208 2.59 -14.16 6.25
CA THR A 208 2.33 -15.21 5.25
C THR A 208 3.55 -15.63 4.44
N VAL A 209 4.55 -14.76 4.25
CA VAL A 209 5.79 -15.11 3.54
C VAL A 209 6.54 -16.21 4.26
N LYS A 210 7.19 -17.10 3.50
CA LYS A 210 7.91 -18.26 4.04
C LYS A 210 9.23 -17.87 4.70
N SER A 211 9.95 -16.93 4.08
CA SER A 211 11.22 -16.45 4.62
C SER A 211 11.01 -15.64 5.90
N THR A 212 11.59 -16.10 7.00
CA THR A 212 11.58 -15.39 8.29
C THR A 212 12.35 -14.07 8.22
N GLU A 213 13.41 -14.02 7.43
CA GLU A 213 14.22 -12.82 7.20
C GLU A 213 13.38 -11.75 6.48
N LEU A 214 12.66 -12.14 5.44
CA LEU A 214 11.77 -11.23 4.71
C LEU A 214 10.60 -10.80 5.60
N ALA A 215 9.99 -11.71 6.34
CA ALA A 215 8.91 -11.41 7.27
C ALA A 215 9.35 -10.37 8.32
N LYS A 216 10.54 -10.55 8.88
CA LYS A 216 11.15 -9.59 9.82
C LYS A 216 11.38 -8.22 9.17
N ALA A 217 11.98 -8.18 7.98
CA ALA A 217 12.25 -6.93 7.26
C ALA A 217 10.96 -6.16 6.90
N LEU A 218 9.90 -6.88 6.54
CA LEU A 218 8.57 -6.29 6.30
C LEU A 218 7.98 -5.70 7.58
N ALA A 219 8.11 -6.38 8.72
CA ALA A 219 7.66 -5.87 10.02
C ALA A 219 8.45 -4.63 10.43
N GLU A 220 9.80 -4.63 10.28
CA GLU A 220 10.65 -3.47 10.55
C GLU A 220 10.23 -2.25 9.73
N PHE A 221 10.01 -2.44 8.43
CA PHE A 221 9.51 -1.39 7.55
C PHE A 221 8.14 -0.85 8.01
N ALA A 222 7.22 -1.75 8.36
CA ALA A 222 5.89 -1.36 8.83
C ALA A 222 5.94 -0.55 10.14
N TYR A 223 6.78 -0.96 11.09
CA TYR A 223 6.96 -0.22 12.36
C TYR A 223 7.55 1.16 12.13
N PHE A 224 8.52 1.29 11.24
CA PHE A 224 9.05 2.59 10.84
C PHE A 224 7.97 3.48 10.23
N ALA A 225 7.16 2.93 9.31
CA ALA A 225 6.08 3.66 8.66
C ALA A 225 5.02 4.12 9.67
N LEU A 226 4.59 3.24 10.59
CA LEU A 226 3.66 3.54 11.67
C LEU A 226 4.21 4.63 12.59
N ASP A 227 5.45 4.49 13.07
CA ASP A 227 6.09 5.45 13.96
C ASP A 227 6.20 6.85 13.31
N SER A 228 6.46 6.90 11.99
CA SER A 228 6.61 8.16 11.25
C SER A 228 5.31 8.97 11.11
N VAL A 229 4.14 8.35 11.34
CA VAL A 229 2.83 9.02 11.20
C VAL A 229 2.49 9.86 12.42
N PHE A 230 2.95 9.46 13.58
CA PHE A 230 2.60 10.12 14.83
C PHE A 230 3.19 11.53 14.95
N PRO A 231 2.42 12.51 15.45
CA PRO A 231 2.85 13.91 15.52
C PRO A 231 4.09 14.14 16.36
N TYR A 232 4.36 13.32 17.36
CA TYR A 232 5.48 13.53 18.29
C TYR A 232 6.85 13.61 17.60
N LYS A 233 7.02 12.92 16.46
CA LYS A 233 8.26 12.98 15.69
C LYS A 233 8.54 14.38 15.15
N THR A 234 7.53 15.10 14.70
CA THR A 234 7.67 16.45 14.16
C THR A 234 7.74 17.51 15.25
N LEU A 235 7.32 17.18 16.49
CA LEU A 235 7.38 18.08 17.63
C LEU A 235 8.76 18.23 18.25
N LEU A 236 9.73 17.39 17.92
CA LEU A 236 11.11 17.54 18.37
C LEU A 236 11.72 18.85 17.89
N HIS A 237 11.27 19.35 16.73
CA HIS A 237 11.71 20.60 16.13
C HIS A 237 10.53 21.37 15.53
N PRO A 238 9.55 21.83 16.35
CA PRO A 238 8.24 22.29 15.86
C PRO A 238 8.33 23.52 14.94
N TYR A 239 9.27 24.41 15.18
CA TYR A 239 9.46 25.59 14.33
C TYR A 239 10.01 25.23 12.93
N LYS A 240 10.90 24.25 12.86
CA LYS A 240 11.47 23.77 11.60
C LYS A 240 10.45 22.95 10.82
N THR A 241 9.73 22.08 11.51
CA THR A 241 8.83 21.13 10.88
C THR A 241 7.40 21.65 10.74
N LYS A 242 7.07 22.79 11.37
CA LYS A 242 5.69 23.29 11.53
C LYS A 242 4.77 22.25 12.17
N GLY A 243 5.30 21.49 13.12
CA GLY A 243 4.61 20.40 13.80
C GLY A 243 3.41 20.90 14.63
N ASN A 244 2.34 20.11 14.62
CA ASN A 244 1.18 20.35 15.46
C ASN A 244 0.84 19.05 16.24
N PRO A 245 0.75 19.10 17.60
CA PRO A 245 0.50 17.90 18.40
C PRO A 245 -0.91 17.32 18.26
N ARG A 246 -1.86 18.07 17.69
CA ARG A 246 -3.28 17.71 17.67
C ARG A 246 -3.67 16.83 16.50
N PHE A 247 -2.85 16.77 15.44
CA PHE A 247 -3.16 15.98 14.26
C PHE A 247 -1.91 15.59 13.47
N CYS A 248 -2.01 14.48 12.74
CA CYS A 248 -1.04 14.14 11.72
C CYS A 248 -1.18 15.08 10.54
N THR A 249 -0.05 15.48 9.96
CA THR A 249 -0.08 16.18 8.67
C THR A 249 -0.41 15.18 7.55
N GLN A 250 -0.92 15.69 6.44
CA GLN A 250 -1.12 14.88 5.24
C GLN A 250 0.21 14.45 4.61
N TYR A 251 1.13 15.42 4.48
CA TYR A 251 2.48 15.21 3.95
C TYR A 251 3.54 15.80 4.86
N ASN A 252 4.75 15.25 4.73
CA ASN A 252 5.97 15.99 5.04
C ASN A 252 6.78 16.19 3.76
N ASN A 253 7.42 17.33 3.61
CA ASN A 253 8.46 17.48 2.59
C ASN A 253 9.59 16.48 2.91
N SER A 254 9.97 15.65 1.95
CA SER A 254 10.95 14.58 2.19
C SER A 254 12.39 15.09 2.31
N ILE A 255 12.65 16.33 1.90
CA ILE A 255 13.97 16.98 1.96
C ILE A 255 14.10 17.78 3.26
N THR A 256 13.10 18.60 3.58
CA THR A 256 13.17 19.53 4.73
C THR A 256 12.53 18.95 6.00
N GLY A 257 11.69 17.93 5.89
CA GLY A 257 10.88 17.37 6.98
C GLY A 257 9.68 18.24 7.36
N GLU A 258 9.43 19.33 6.65
CA GLU A 258 8.36 20.29 6.96
C GLU A 258 6.98 19.67 6.73
N ASN A 259 6.05 19.92 7.67
CA ASN A 259 4.67 19.51 7.53
C ASN A 259 3.96 20.32 6.44
N ILE A 260 3.26 19.62 5.56
CA ILE A 260 2.51 20.20 4.46
C ILE A 260 1.06 19.73 4.57
N GLY A 261 0.16 20.71 4.71
CA GLY A 261 -1.28 20.45 4.81
C GLY A 261 -1.72 19.86 6.15
N PRO A 262 -2.74 20.45 6.76
CA PRO A 262 -3.26 20.01 8.06
C PRO A 262 -4.32 18.92 7.95
N MET A 263 -4.51 18.29 6.82
CA MET A 263 -5.65 17.39 6.57
C MET A 263 -5.35 15.94 6.93
N LEU A 264 -6.22 15.35 7.74
CA LEU A 264 -6.41 13.92 7.82
C LEU A 264 -7.20 13.47 6.57
N SER A 265 -6.49 12.96 5.59
CA SER A 265 -7.11 12.20 4.50
C SER A 265 -7.45 10.77 5.01
N GLY A 266 -7.46 9.75 4.20
CA GLY A 266 -7.63 8.36 4.65
C GLY A 266 -6.54 7.83 5.62
N THR A 267 -5.64 8.68 6.12
CA THR A 267 -4.57 8.29 7.05
C THR A 267 -5.13 7.61 8.29
N ALA A 268 -6.19 8.17 8.89
CA ALA A 268 -6.77 7.61 10.13
C ALA A 268 -7.37 6.22 9.90
N SER A 269 -8.10 6.03 8.79
CA SER A 269 -8.69 4.73 8.45
C SER A 269 -7.60 3.67 8.22
N TRP A 270 -6.58 4.00 7.45
CA TRP A 270 -5.49 3.08 7.16
C TRP A 270 -4.54 2.88 8.35
N LEU A 271 -4.38 3.88 9.22
CA LEU A 271 -3.72 3.69 10.51
C LEU A 271 -4.46 2.66 11.36
N ASN A 272 -5.80 2.77 11.44
CA ASN A 272 -6.61 1.79 12.16
C ASN A 272 -6.45 0.38 11.57
N LEU A 273 -6.54 0.23 10.24
CA LEU A 273 -6.31 -1.06 9.57
C LEU A 273 -4.90 -1.60 9.84
N SER A 274 -3.87 -0.76 9.80
CA SER A 274 -2.50 -1.17 10.12
C SER A 274 -2.34 -1.58 11.59
N MET A 275 -3.02 -0.90 12.52
CA MET A 275 -3.03 -1.30 13.93
C MET A 275 -3.76 -2.64 14.14
N MET A 276 -4.86 -2.88 13.42
CA MET A 276 -5.54 -4.18 13.45
C MET A 276 -4.64 -5.29 12.91
N GLU A 277 -3.90 -5.04 11.83
CA GLU A 277 -2.90 -6.01 11.32
C GLU A 277 -1.77 -6.25 12.33
N LEU A 278 -1.27 -5.21 13.00
CA LEU A 278 -0.22 -5.31 14.01
C LEU A 278 -0.68 -6.12 15.23
N LEU A 279 -1.86 -5.79 15.74
CA LEU A 279 -2.49 -6.50 16.87
C LEU A 279 -3.00 -7.89 16.47
N GLY A 280 -3.14 -8.13 15.16
CA GLY A 280 -3.51 -9.43 14.62
C GLY A 280 -4.97 -9.80 14.79
N PHE A 281 -5.85 -8.83 14.96
CA PHE A 281 -7.29 -9.06 15.02
C PHE A 281 -7.90 -8.78 13.64
N GLY A 282 -8.50 -9.81 13.04
CA GLY A 282 -9.11 -9.72 11.72
C GLY A 282 -10.41 -10.48 11.60
N LEU A 283 -11.13 -10.25 10.49
CA LEU A 283 -12.32 -10.98 10.09
C LEU A 283 -12.05 -11.75 8.80
N SER A 284 -12.56 -12.96 8.70
CA SER A 284 -12.55 -13.80 7.50
C SER A 284 -13.90 -14.53 7.41
N GLY A 285 -14.83 -13.97 6.64
CA GLY A 285 -16.22 -14.43 6.63
C GLY A 285 -16.84 -14.41 8.04
N GLU A 286 -17.36 -15.54 8.49
CA GLU A 286 -17.93 -15.73 9.84
C GLU A 286 -16.88 -15.89 10.95
N TYR A 287 -15.60 -15.87 10.63
CA TYR A 287 -14.54 -16.19 11.58
C TYR A 287 -13.78 -14.93 12.03
N LEU A 288 -13.39 -14.95 13.30
CA LEU A 288 -12.33 -14.10 13.85
C LEU A 288 -10.98 -14.78 13.63
N VAL A 289 -9.99 -14.00 13.26
CA VAL A 289 -8.61 -14.46 13.06
C VAL A 289 -7.69 -13.69 14.00
N PHE A 290 -6.83 -14.40 14.71
CA PHE A 290 -5.83 -13.85 15.61
C PHE A 290 -4.42 -14.16 15.09
N SER A 291 -3.72 -13.16 14.60
CA SER A 291 -2.37 -13.31 14.03
C SER A 291 -1.55 -12.04 14.26
N PRO A 292 -1.07 -11.81 15.50
CA PRO A 292 -0.31 -10.61 15.83
C PRO A 292 1.11 -10.60 15.25
N VAL A 293 1.60 -9.41 14.94
CA VAL A 293 3.00 -9.12 14.63
C VAL A 293 3.42 -7.91 15.46
N LEU A 294 3.65 -8.15 16.75
CA LEU A 294 3.95 -7.08 17.71
C LEU A 294 5.36 -6.52 17.54
N PRO A 295 5.58 -5.23 17.90
CA PRO A 295 6.92 -4.62 17.88
C PRO A 295 7.97 -5.46 18.62
N PHE A 296 9.22 -5.41 18.14
CA PHE A 296 10.30 -6.26 18.63
C PHE A 296 10.60 -6.06 20.12
N GLU A 297 10.43 -4.85 20.62
CA GLU A 297 10.66 -4.51 22.03
C GLU A 297 9.54 -4.99 22.97
N SER A 298 8.36 -5.32 22.41
CA SER A 298 7.24 -5.81 23.18
C SER A 298 7.43 -7.29 23.52
N GLU A 299 7.37 -7.65 24.79
CA GLU A 299 7.37 -9.04 25.26
C GLU A 299 5.99 -9.47 25.73
N LYS A 300 5.17 -8.50 26.17
CA LYS A 300 3.79 -8.70 26.59
C LYS A 300 2.91 -7.62 26.01
N SER A 301 1.70 -8.00 25.65
CA SER A 301 0.65 -7.07 25.23
C SER A 301 -0.71 -7.57 25.68
N ASP A 302 -1.47 -6.67 26.28
CA ASP A 302 -2.83 -6.89 26.72
C ASP A 302 -3.73 -5.84 26.10
N TYR A 303 -4.80 -6.28 25.46
CA TYR A 303 -5.78 -5.35 24.87
C TYR A 303 -7.16 -5.99 24.80
N THR A 304 -8.17 -5.15 24.67
CA THR A 304 -9.56 -5.59 24.50
C THR A 304 -10.07 -5.15 23.14
N VAL A 305 -10.71 -6.07 22.45
CA VAL A 305 -11.45 -5.79 21.22
C VAL A 305 -12.94 -6.02 21.49
N ASN A 306 -13.76 -5.05 21.11
CA ASN A 306 -15.21 -5.16 21.21
C ASN A 306 -15.82 -5.39 19.83
N ASN A 307 -16.69 -6.37 19.71
CA ASN A 307 -17.47 -6.66 18.52
C ASN A 307 -18.96 -6.72 18.89
N GLY A 308 -19.65 -5.58 18.76
CA GLY A 308 -20.98 -5.43 19.33
C GLY A 308 -20.96 -5.52 20.86
N GLU A 309 -21.77 -6.38 21.43
CA GLU A 309 -21.84 -6.63 22.88
C GLU A 309 -20.82 -7.69 23.36
N THR A 310 -20.20 -8.40 22.43
CA THR A 310 -19.18 -9.42 22.74
C THR A 310 -17.79 -8.78 22.79
N SER A 311 -17.00 -9.13 23.80
CA SER A 311 -15.65 -8.60 24.03
C SER A 311 -14.60 -9.73 24.00
N PHE A 312 -13.40 -9.39 23.56
CA PHE A 312 -12.25 -10.31 23.56
C PHE A 312 -11.11 -9.64 24.32
N HIS A 313 -10.70 -10.25 25.43
CA HIS A 313 -9.48 -9.89 26.14
C HIS A 313 -8.35 -10.72 25.54
N VAL A 314 -7.40 -10.06 24.93
CA VAL A 314 -6.27 -10.70 24.24
C VAL A 314 -5.00 -10.48 25.03
N HIS A 315 -4.37 -11.56 25.44
CA HIS A 315 -3.10 -11.59 26.16
C HIS A 315 -2.04 -12.24 25.28
N ILE A 316 -0.97 -11.52 25.00
CA ILE A 316 0.11 -12.01 24.16
C ILE A 316 1.40 -11.98 24.94
N GLU A 317 2.10 -13.12 25.00
CA GLU A 317 3.46 -13.21 25.47
C GLU A 317 4.36 -13.73 24.35
N LYS A 318 5.48 -13.07 24.10
CA LYS A 318 6.46 -13.51 23.11
C LYS A 318 7.88 -13.20 23.57
N PRO A 319 8.89 -13.93 23.07
CA PRO A 319 10.28 -13.55 23.28
C PRO A 319 10.56 -12.17 22.66
N ARG A 320 11.53 -11.46 23.22
CA ARG A 320 12.03 -10.21 22.64
C ARG A 320 12.58 -10.48 21.24
N GLY A 321 12.28 -9.60 20.31
CA GLY A 321 12.64 -9.72 18.90
C GLY A 321 11.44 -10.03 18.02
N PHE A 322 11.72 -10.46 16.78
CA PHE A 322 10.69 -10.84 15.83
C PHE A 322 10.05 -12.18 16.21
N ALA A 323 8.73 -12.21 16.21
CA ALA A 323 7.94 -13.41 16.35
C ALA A 323 6.60 -13.22 15.64
N ARG A 324 6.07 -14.27 15.05
CA ARG A 324 4.77 -14.32 14.41
C ARG A 324 4.06 -15.62 14.73
N THR A 325 2.75 -15.63 14.61
CA THR A 325 1.91 -16.80 14.92
C THR A 325 2.32 -18.03 14.09
N ALA A 326 2.65 -17.84 12.81
CA ALA A 326 3.06 -18.90 11.90
C ALA A 326 4.32 -19.67 12.33
N ASP A 327 5.13 -19.11 13.23
CA ASP A 327 6.36 -19.75 13.73
C ASP A 327 6.09 -20.72 14.90
N GLY A 328 4.84 -21.13 15.10
CA GLY A 328 4.46 -22.15 16.08
C GLY A 328 3.94 -21.60 17.41
N ALA A 329 3.22 -20.48 17.38
CA ALA A 329 2.57 -19.97 18.58
C ALA A 329 1.58 -20.99 19.16
N LYS A 330 1.48 -21.02 20.49
CA LYS A 330 0.42 -21.75 21.19
C LYS A 330 -0.67 -20.78 21.55
N MET A 331 -1.90 -21.08 21.14
CA MET A 331 -3.03 -20.19 21.38
C MET A 331 -4.17 -20.93 22.07
N THR A 332 -4.87 -20.24 22.96
CA THR A 332 -6.09 -20.74 23.60
C THR A 332 -7.21 -19.71 23.51
N PHE A 333 -8.41 -20.20 23.31
CA PHE A 333 -9.66 -19.44 23.40
C PHE A 333 -10.47 -19.98 24.56
N ASP A 334 -10.73 -19.17 25.58
CA ASP A 334 -11.36 -19.60 26.85
C ASP A 334 -10.69 -20.83 27.47
N GLY A 335 -9.35 -20.89 27.38
CA GLY A 335 -8.55 -22.02 27.87
C GLY A 335 -8.50 -23.24 26.96
N VAL A 336 -9.23 -23.27 25.85
CA VAL A 336 -9.22 -24.37 24.86
C VAL A 336 -8.24 -24.07 23.74
N PRO A 337 -7.30 -24.96 23.41
CA PRO A 337 -6.38 -24.76 22.28
C PRO A 337 -7.12 -24.53 20.95
N PHE A 338 -6.64 -23.56 20.16
CA PHE A 338 -7.17 -23.28 18.83
C PHE A 338 -6.02 -22.82 17.90
N ASP A 339 -6.29 -22.77 16.60
CA ASP A 339 -5.32 -22.45 15.54
C ASP A 339 -5.27 -20.97 15.14
N GLY A 340 -5.85 -20.10 15.97
CA GLY A 340 -5.95 -18.66 15.69
C GLY A 340 -7.19 -18.27 14.86
N LYS A 341 -8.06 -19.23 14.52
CA LYS A 341 -9.31 -18.96 13.81
C LYS A 341 -10.49 -19.57 14.58
N ILE A 342 -11.51 -18.76 14.86
CA ILE A 342 -12.69 -19.20 15.58
C ILE A 342 -13.95 -18.61 14.94
N LYS A 343 -15.02 -19.38 14.88
CA LYS A 343 -16.32 -18.84 14.45
C LYS A 343 -16.72 -17.71 15.41
N ARG A 344 -17.04 -16.56 14.86
CA ARG A 344 -17.37 -15.35 15.61
C ARG A 344 -18.50 -15.60 16.61
N PRO A 345 -18.25 -15.55 17.92
CA PRO A 345 -19.32 -15.58 18.90
C PRO A 345 -20.09 -14.26 18.90
N ASP A 346 -21.38 -14.34 19.08
CA ASP A 346 -22.31 -13.20 19.23
C ASP A 346 -23.20 -13.50 20.42
N ASP A 347 -22.60 -13.58 21.60
CA ASP A 347 -23.26 -14.05 22.82
C ASP A 347 -23.26 -13.03 23.97
N GLY A 348 -22.72 -11.82 23.69
CA GLY A 348 -22.66 -10.72 24.66
C GLY A 348 -21.70 -10.96 25.84
N LYS A 349 -20.79 -11.98 25.73
CA LYS A 349 -19.84 -12.30 26.78
C LYS A 349 -18.46 -11.72 26.53
N THR A 350 -17.61 -11.83 27.53
CA THR A 350 -16.18 -11.58 27.40
C THR A 350 -15.46 -12.92 27.26
N HIS A 351 -14.62 -13.03 26.24
CA HIS A 351 -13.79 -14.19 25.95
C HIS A 351 -12.32 -13.88 26.17
N GLU A 352 -11.56 -14.89 26.62
CA GLU A 352 -10.12 -14.80 26.85
C GLU A 352 -9.35 -15.45 25.69
N VAL A 353 -8.41 -14.70 25.09
CA VAL A 353 -7.53 -15.16 24.01
C VAL A 353 -6.08 -15.06 24.51
N ASN A 354 -5.39 -16.19 24.56
CA ASN A 354 -4.01 -16.27 25.06
C ASN A 354 -3.12 -16.93 24.02
#